data_58aa3c63173b03ddc018c21116150302
#
_entry.id   58aa3c63173b03ddc018c21116150302
#
_cell.length_a   1.000
_cell.length_b   1.000
_cell.length_c   1.000
_cell.angle_alpha   90.00
_cell.angle_beta   90.00
_cell.angle_gamma   90.00
#
_symmetry.space_group_name_H-M   'P 1'
#
loop_
_entity.id
_entity.type
_entity.pdbx_description
1 polymer ?
#
loop_
_entity_poly.entity_id
_entity_poly.type
_entity_poly.pdbx_seq_one_letter_code
_entity_poly.pdbx_strand_id
1 'polypeptide(L)'
;MTDIQSTAKVVVIGGGVVGVSTLYHLVKKGWSDVCLIERKELTSGSTWHAAGLLPLFNMSYSVGQLHKYSVNLYKRLGEETGQDVGIRPVSNIRLATNQDRMDEYLQYAGVAQTIGVEVEFLTPNEVVDIWPFAKKDGLIGAMRHPEDGYVQPADLTQAFAKGAREGGAKIYRYTTVEGIEQLDDGMWKVSTDKGDIICEHVVSCTGSFARKTGEMVGLDIPVVPVEHQYIVTESHPDILKRRANGEPELGVLRESDGSWYMREEAGGLILGPYEHGAPACYLDGPDEQSEYELFQEDIDRLMPHIESAMHRVPIFEELGIKKVYNGAIAYTPDGNP
;
A
#
# COMPACT_ATOMS: atom_id res chain seq x y z
N MET A 1 14.62 21.87 -20.15
CA MET A 1 14.57 20.40 -20.07
C MET A 1 15.88 20.00 -19.43
N THR A 2 15.86 19.28 -18.31
CA THR A 2 17.10 18.74 -17.73
C THR A 2 17.53 17.57 -18.62
N ASP A 3 18.72 17.66 -19.21
CA ASP A 3 19.28 16.57 -20.00
C ASP A 3 19.42 15.33 -19.11
N ILE A 4 19.02 14.17 -19.65
CA ILE A 4 19.21 12.89 -18.95
C ILE A 4 20.71 12.56 -18.89
N GLN A 5 21.19 11.97 -17.77
CA GLN A 5 22.58 11.52 -17.71
C GLN A 5 22.81 10.33 -18.64
N SER A 6 24.00 10.24 -19.24
CA SER A 6 24.33 9.16 -20.17
C SER A 6 24.82 7.88 -19.48
N THR A 7 25.19 7.94 -18.21
CA THR A 7 25.67 6.80 -17.43
C THR A 7 25.10 6.81 -16.03
N ALA A 8 24.91 5.64 -15.44
CA ALA A 8 24.54 5.47 -14.03
C ALA A 8 25.11 4.16 -13.50
N LYS A 9 25.26 4.04 -12.19
CA LYS A 9 25.54 2.75 -11.56
C LYS A 9 24.29 1.89 -11.49
N VAL A 10 23.16 2.48 -11.05
CA VAL A 10 21.86 1.81 -10.99
C VAL A 10 20.80 2.71 -11.61
N VAL A 11 19.99 2.13 -12.48
CA VAL A 11 18.75 2.73 -12.98
C VAL A 11 17.57 2.01 -12.35
N VAL A 12 16.72 2.74 -11.62
CA VAL A 12 15.44 2.26 -11.09
C VAL A 12 14.33 2.72 -12.03
N ILE A 13 13.48 1.81 -12.49
CA ILE A 13 12.36 2.11 -13.39
C ILE A 13 11.06 2.03 -12.61
N GLY A 14 10.30 3.13 -12.57
CA GLY A 14 9.01 3.25 -11.90
C GLY A 14 9.04 4.16 -10.67
N GLY A 15 8.20 5.19 -10.69
CA GLY A 15 8.09 6.25 -9.67
C GLY A 15 6.99 6.03 -8.64
N GLY A 16 6.49 4.81 -8.49
CA GLY A 16 5.64 4.40 -7.38
C GLY A 16 6.41 4.26 -6.07
N VAL A 17 5.71 3.97 -4.96
CA VAL A 17 6.32 3.85 -3.63
C VAL A 17 7.47 2.84 -3.58
N VAL A 18 7.38 1.73 -4.31
CA VAL A 18 8.42 0.68 -4.33
C VAL A 18 9.70 1.21 -4.98
N GLY A 19 9.60 1.82 -6.17
CA GLY A 19 10.79 2.32 -6.88
C GLY A 19 11.45 3.48 -6.16
N VAL A 20 10.66 4.42 -5.64
CA VAL A 20 11.22 5.57 -4.91
C VAL A 20 11.83 5.13 -3.57
N SER A 21 11.21 4.17 -2.87
CA SER A 21 11.79 3.54 -1.68
C SER A 21 13.11 2.82 -2.00
N THR A 22 13.15 2.08 -3.12
CA THR A 22 14.39 1.41 -3.58
C THR A 22 15.50 2.43 -3.79
N LEU A 23 15.23 3.51 -4.50
CA LEU A 23 16.20 4.58 -4.74
C LEU A 23 16.71 5.19 -3.44
N TYR A 24 15.81 5.49 -2.50
CA TYR A 24 16.15 6.01 -1.16
C TYR A 24 17.07 5.05 -0.40
N HIS A 25 16.76 3.74 -0.41
CA HIS A 25 17.57 2.76 0.29
C HIS A 25 18.94 2.51 -0.35
N LEU A 26 19.05 2.60 -1.69
CA LEU A 26 20.34 2.56 -2.38
C LEU A 26 21.23 3.69 -1.87
N VAL A 27 20.71 4.91 -1.85
CA VAL A 27 21.45 6.09 -1.35
C VAL A 27 21.83 5.92 0.14
N LYS A 28 20.88 5.49 0.98
CA LYS A 28 21.15 5.23 2.40
C LYS A 28 22.24 4.17 2.64
N LYS A 29 22.40 3.25 1.71
CA LYS A 29 23.47 2.23 1.75
C LYS A 29 24.79 2.69 1.12
N GLY A 30 24.87 3.98 0.74
CA GLY A 30 26.09 4.59 0.20
C GLY A 30 26.30 4.39 -1.30
N TRP A 31 25.26 3.94 -2.04
CA TRP A 31 25.33 3.91 -3.48
C TRP A 31 25.23 5.32 -4.05
N SER A 32 26.20 5.69 -4.85
CA SER A 32 26.23 6.94 -5.61
C SER A 32 25.95 6.68 -7.08
N ASP A 33 25.68 7.71 -7.83
CA ASP A 33 25.38 7.66 -9.29
C ASP A 33 24.19 6.71 -9.58
N VAL A 34 23.11 6.92 -8.84
CA VAL A 34 21.86 6.21 -8.99
C VAL A 34 20.77 7.15 -9.49
N CYS A 35 19.91 6.65 -10.37
CA CYS A 35 18.77 7.44 -10.86
C CYS A 35 17.50 6.62 -10.95
N LEU A 36 16.38 7.33 -10.99
CA LEU A 36 15.06 6.75 -11.21
C LEU A 36 14.43 7.40 -12.44
N ILE A 37 13.78 6.57 -13.25
CA ILE A 37 13.03 6.99 -14.44
C ILE A 37 11.55 6.71 -14.19
N GLU A 38 10.72 7.74 -14.37
CA GLU A 38 9.26 7.65 -14.29
C GLU A 38 8.66 8.30 -15.53
N ARG A 39 7.75 7.59 -16.18
CA ARG A 39 7.11 8.02 -17.44
C ARG A 39 6.13 9.18 -17.25
N LYS A 40 5.53 9.31 -16.08
CA LYS A 40 4.56 10.34 -15.72
C LYS A 40 4.98 11.05 -14.43
N GLU A 41 4.02 11.40 -13.57
CA GLU A 41 4.30 11.95 -12.24
C GLU A 41 4.58 10.82 -11.25
N LEU A 42 5.36 11.11 -10.19
CA LEU A 42 5.52 10.16 -9.09
C LEU A 42 4.16 9.80 -8.52
N THR A 43 4.01 8.54 -8.13
CA THR A 43 2.77 7.98 -7.57
C THR A 43 1.61 7.75 -8.53
N SER A 44 1.68 8.15 -9.78
CA SER A 44 0.57 8.12 -10.74
C SER A 44 0.00 6.72 -11.09
N GLY A 45 0.70 5.64 -10.71
CA GLY A 45 0.20 4.26 -10.77
C GLY A 45 -0.65 3.90 -9.55
N SER A 46 -0.60 2.63 -9.08
CA SER A 46 -1.44 2.17 -7.95
C SER A 46 -1.17 2.88 -6.63
N THR A 47 -0.04 3.55 -6.46
CA THR A 47 0.33 4.22 -5.20
C THR A 47 -0.66 5.30 -4.78
N TRP A 48 -1.17 6.12 -5.71
CA TRP A 48 -2.01 7.27 -5.37
C TRP A 48 -3.38 6.90 -4.81
N HIS A 49 -3.94 5.76 -5.22
CA HIS A 49 -5.25 5.29 -4.78
C HIS A 49 -5.18 4.21 -3.68
N ALA A 50 -4.00 3.91 -3.14
CA ALA A 50 -3.86 2.94 -2.06
C ALA A 50 -4.45 3.48 -0.75
N ALA A 51 -5.14 2.61 0.01
CA ALA A 51 -5.73 2.98 1.31
C ALA A 51 -4.70 3.22 2.42
N GLY A 52 -3.44 2.91 2.18
CA GLY A 52 -2.30 3.23 3.03
C GLY A 52 -2.18 2.44 4.32
N LEU A 53 -2.85 1.30 4.46
CA LEU A 53 -2.79 0.49 5.68
C LEU A 53 -1.38 -0.08 5.92
N LEU A 54 -0.99 -0.15 7.19
CA LEU A 54 0.30 -0.65 7.65
C LEU A 54 0.13 -1.92 8.52
N PRO A 55 -0.29 -3.07 7.95
CA PRO A 55 -0.54 -4.26 8.75
C PRO A 55 0.77 -4.95 9.15
N LEU A 56 0.96 -5.19 10.46
CA LEU A 56 2.06 -6.03 10.95
C LEU A 56 1.74 -7.53 10.90
N PHE A 57 0.46 -7.88 10.76
CA PHE A 57 0.03 -9.27 10.66
C PHE A 57 0.54 -9.93 9.38
N ASN A 58 1.42 -10.93 9.54
CA ASN A 58 1.83 -11.83 8.46
C ASN A 58 2.40 -13.12 9.05
N MET A 59 1.93 -14.27 8.56
CA MET A 59 2.39 -15.58 9.05
C MET A 59 3.82 -15.93 8.59
N SER A 60 4.35 -15.24 7.58
CA SER A 60 5.74 -15.38 7.14
C SER A 60 6.67 -14.54 8.01
N TYR A 61 7.67 -15.17 8.63
CA TYR A 61 8.71 -14.48 9.38
C TYR A 61 9.42 -13.40 8.54
N SER A 62 9.81 -13.73 7.31
CA SER A 62 10.56 -12.82 6.43
C SER A 62 9.74 -11.60 6.03
N VAL A 63 8.47 -11.81 5.65
CA VAL A 63 7.55 -10.71 5.30
C VAL A 63 7.22 -9.88 6.55
N GLY A 64 7.03 -10.52 7.71
CA GLY A 64 6.82 -9.83 8.98
C GLY A 64 7.99 -8.93 9.37
N GLN A 65 9.25 -9.34 9.11
CA GLN A 65 10.42 -8.48 9.32
C GLN A 65 10.42 -7.26 8.38
N LEU A 66 10.00 -7.42 7.11
CA LEU A 66 9.84 -6.30 6.18
C LEU A 66 8.76 -5.32 6.66
N HIS A 67 7.62 -5.83 7.11
CA HIS A 67 6.54 -4.99 7.65
C HIS A 67 7.02 -4.20 8.87
N LYS A 68 7.64 -4.87 9.83
CA LYS A 68 8.21 -4.22 11.03
C LYS A 68 9.24 -3.15 10.67
N TYR A 69 10.16 -3.46 9.76
CA TYR A 69 11.14 -2.50 9.28
C TYR A 69 10.46 -1.28 8.66
N SER A 70 9.46 -1.51 7.81
CA SER A 70 8.72 -0.45 7.10
C SER A 70 7.98 0.47 8.07
N VAL A 71 7.21 -0.09 9.01
CA VAL A 71 6.48 0.71 10.01
C VAL A 71 7.45 1.55 10.86
N ASN A 72 8.56 0.95 11.31
CA ASN A 72 9.57 1.65 12.08
C ASN A 72 10.28 2.75 11.27
N LEU A 73 10.50 2.53 9.98
CA LEU A 73 11.06 3.55 9.10
C LEU A 73 10.08 4.72 8.91
N TYR A 74 8.81 4.44 8.65
CA TYR A 74 7.82 5.48 8.39
C TYR A 74 7.58 6.40 9.60
N LYS A 75 7.67 5.86 10.82
CA LYS A 75 7.58 6.65 12.08
C LYS A 75 8.66 7.73 12.19
N ARG A 76 9.84 7.52 11.58
CA ARG A 76 10.97 8.47 11.64
C ARG A 76 11.27 9.17 10.30
N LEU A 77 10.73 8.68 9.19
CA LEU A 77 11.06 9.21 7.87
C LEU A 77 10.69 10.69 7.71
N GLY A 78 9.59 11.11 8.35
CA GLY A 78 9.20 12.51 8.37
C GLY A 78 10.24 13.42 9.01
N GLU A 79 10.84 12.99 10.12
CA GLU A 79 11.94 13.72 10.78
C GLU A 79 13.23 13.67 9.95
N GLU A 80 13.56 12.49 9.38
CA GLU A 80 14.77 12.31 8.58
C GLU A 80 14.78 13.16 7.31
N THR A 81 13.62 13.39 6.70
CA THR A 81 13.49 14.08 5.41
C THR A 81 12.86 15.46 5.51
N GLY A 82 12.30 15.84 6.67
CA GLY A 82 11.52 17.07 6.81
C GLY A 82 10.26 17.11 5.93
N GLN A 83 9.71 15.95 5.58
CA GLN A 83 8.46 15.79 4.81
C GLN A 83 7.50 14.92 5.61
N ASP A 84 6.33 15.46 5.99
CA ASP A 84 5.29 14.68 6.67
C ASP A 84 4.83 13.52 5.76
N VAL A 85 4.76 12.33 6.32
CA VAL A 85 4.31 11.11 5.65
C VAL A 85 2.85 10.76 5.97
N GLY A 86 2.20 11.58 6.80
CA GLY A 86 0.82 11.36 7.21
C GLY A 86 0.60 10.06 8.00
N ILE A 87 1.63 9.60 8.75
CA ILE A 87 1.51 8.38 9.55
C ILE A 87 0.55 8.56 10.73
N ARG A 88 -0.33 7.59 10.91
CA ARG A 88 -1.31 7.51 12.01
C ARG A 88 -1.23 6.14 12.66
N PRO A 89 -0.52 6.00 13.79
CA PRO A 89 -0.44 4.74 14.55
C PRO A 89 -1.69 4.57 15.43
N VAL A 90 -2.82 4.29 14.81
CA VAL A 90 -4.14 4.20 15.45
C VAL A 90 -4.50 2.79 15.91
N SER A 91 -3.61 1.83 15.79
CA SER A 91 -3.81 0.40 15.99
C SER A 91 -4.62 -0.29 14.88
N ASN A 92 -4.61 -1.63 14.93
CA ASN A 92 -5.42 -2.47 14.05
C ASN A 92 -6.04 -3.60 14.89
N ILE A 93 -7.36 -3.71 14.86
CA ILE A 93 -8.14 -4.69 15.58
C ILE A 93 -8.70 -5.70 14.58
N ARG A 94 -8.33 -6.96 14.73
CA ARG A 94 -8.81 -8.07 13.92
C ARG A 94 -9.82 -8.87 14.70
N LEU A 95 -11.08 -8.84 14.29
CA LEU A 95 -12.19 -9.51 14.93
C LEU A 95 -12.14 -11.02 14.71
N ALA A 96 -12.49 -11.79 15.74
CA ALA A 96 -12.69 -13.23 15.66
C ALA A 96 -14.18 -13.56 15.93
N THR A 97 -14.83 -14.12 14.91
CA THR A 97 -16.24 -14.50 14.94
C THR A 97 -16.45 -16.00 15.19
N ASN A 98 -15.36 -16.77 15.12
CA ASN A 98 -15.35 -18.21 15.35
C ASN A 98 -14.02 -18.67 15.96
N GLN A 99 -13.99 -19.91 16.47
CA GLN A 99 -12.82 -20.44 17.16
C GLN A 99 -11.62 -20.63 16.24
N ASP A 100 -11.83 -21.05 15.00
CA ASP A 100 -10.74 -21.26 14.04
C ASP A 100 -9.97 -19.94 13.78
N ARG A 101 -10.68 -18.83 13.70
CA ARG A 101 -10.11 -17.50 13.58
C ARG A 101 -9.31 -17.08 14.82
N MET A 102 -9.82 -17.38 16.00
CA MET A 102 -9.10 -17.09 17.24
C MET A 102 -7.84 -17.95 17.35
N ASP A 103 -7.91 -19.23 16.96
CA ASP A 103 -6.77 -20.14 16.98
C ASP A 103 -5.68 -19.70 16.01
N GLU A 104 -6.06 -19.19 14.81
CA GLU A 104 -5.12 -18.56 13.88
C GLU A 104 -4.40 -17.36 14.53
N TYR A 105 -5.12 -16.51 15.23
CA TYR A 105 -4.51 -15.35 15.91
C TYR A 105 -3.61 -15.76 17.06
N LEU A 106 -3.97 -16.79 17.82
CA LEU A 106 -3.10 -17.35 18.86
C LEU A 106 -1.82 -17.96 18.27
N GLN A 107 -1.94 -18.67 17.14
CA GLN A 107 -0.77 -19.17 16.41
C GLN A 107 0.12 -18.03 15.92
N TYR A 108 -0.49 -17.00 15.32
CA TYR A 108 0.24 -15.82 14.86
C TYR A 108 0.97 -15.10 16.01
N ALA A 109 0.41 -15.06 17.22
CA ALA A 109 1.07 -14.43 18.36
C ALA A 109 2.46 -15.04 18.62
N GLY A 110 2.63 -16.33 18.41
CA GLY A 110 3.93 -17.00 18.45
C GLY A 110 4.90 -16.50 17.37
N VAL A 111 4.41 -16.30 16.13
CA VAL A 111 5.19 -15.72 15.04
C VAL A 111 5.55 -14.25 15.38
N ALA A 112 4.58 -13.46 15.82
CA ALA A 112 4.78 -12.06 16.20
C ALA A 112 5.86 -11.91 17.27
N GLN A 113 5.89 -12.78 18.26
CA GLN A 113 6.93 -12.81 19.30
C GLN A 113 8.33 -13.02 18.69
N THR A 114 8.49 -13.90 17.70
CA THR A 114 9.78 -14.14 17.05
C THR A 114 10.23 -12.94 16.21
N ILE A 115 9.28 -12.19 15.65
CA ILE A 115 9.54 -10.97 14.90
C ILE A 115 9.78 -9.78 15.85
N GLY A 116 9.31 -9.86 17.08
CA GLY A 116 9.33 -8.78 18.07
C GLY A 116 8.25 -7.74 17.78
N VAL A 117 7.05 -8.17 17.41
CA VAL A 117 5.85 -7.36 17.22
C VAL A 117 4.91 -7.60 18.40
N GLU A 118 4.39 -6.52 18.97
CA GLU A 118 3.44 -6.59 20.09
C GLU A 118 2.04 -6.96 19.58
N VAL A 119 1.39 -7.88 20.32
CA VAL A 119 0.04 -8.35 20.06
C VAL A 119 -0.73 -8.39 21.37
N GLU A 120 -1.94 -7.87 21.35
CA GLU A 120 -2.90 -7.91 22.46
C GLU A 120 -4.11 -8.75 22.06
N PHE A 121 -4.70 -9.47 23.02
CA PHE A 121 -5.99 -10.14 22.83
C PHE A 121 -7.07 -9.38 23.59
N LEU A 122 -8.19 -9.14 22.93
CA LEU A 122 -9.29 -8.37 23.45
C LEU A 122 -10.55 -9.24 23.59
N THR A 123 -11.25 -9.05 24.69
CA THR A 123 -12.62 -9.55 24.85
C THR A 123 -13.59 -8.75 23.97
N PRO A 124 -14.78 -9.29 23.68
CA PRO A 124 -15.81 -8.53 22.95
C PRO A 124 -16.20 -7.19 23.59
N ASN A 125 -16.14 -7.08 24.92
CA ASN A 125 -16.40 -5.83 25.61
C ASN A 125 -15.29 -4.79 25.36
N GLU A 126 -14.03 -5.20 25.47
CA GLU A 126 -12.90 -4.31 25.19
C GLU A 126 -12.87 -3.84 23.74
N VAL A 127 -13.34 -4.68 22.79
CA VAL A 127 -13.50 -4.25 21.38
C VAL A 127 -14.44 -3.07 21.29
N VAL A 128 -15.63 -3.14 21.89
CA VAL A 128 -16.62 -2.06 21.81
C VAL A 128 -16.25 -0.82 22.65
N ASP A 129 -15.43 -1.01 23.69
CA ASP A 129 -14.86 0.12 24.44
C ASP A 129 -13.91 0.95 23.58
N ILE A 130 -13.13 0.31 22.71
CA ILE A 130 -12.18 0.96 21.78
C ILE A 130 -12.89 1.41 20.51
N TRP A 131 -13.85 0.62 20.00
CA TRP A 131 -14.61 0.84 18.78
C TRP A 131 -16.12 0.93 19.08
N PRO A 132 -16.62 2.06 19.63
CA PRO A 132 -17.97 2.15 20.21
C PRO A 132 -19.11 2.04 19.18
N PHE A 133 -18.82 2.12 17.89
CA PHE A 133 -19.81 1.91 16.84
C PHE A 133 -19.91 0.45 16.39
N ALA A 134 -19.02 -0.43 16.88
CA ALA A 134 -19.06 -1.85 16.56
C ALA A 134 -20.01 -2.61 17.49
N LYS A 135 -20.75 -3.59 16.94
CA LYS A 135 -21.51 -4.56 17.71
C LYS A 135 -20.60 -5.70 18.15
N LYS A 136 -20.78 -6.17 19.40
CA LYS A 136 -20.07 -7.33 19.93
C LYS A 136 -20.75 -8.68 19.66
N ASP A 137 -21.98 -8.65 19.15
CA ASP A 137 -22.76 -9.87 18.91
C ASP A 137 -22.04 -10.80 17.94
N GLY A 138 -21.92 -12.08 18.30
CA GLY A 138 -21.19 -13.08 17.53
C GLY A 138 -19.66 -12.96 17.58
N LEU A 139 -19.09 -12.02 18.34
CA LEU A 139 -17.65 -12.00 18.57
C LEU A 139 -17.29 -12.95 19.71
N ILE A 140 -16.19 -13.69 19.54
CA ILE A 140 -15.56 -14.45 20.63
C ILE A 140 -14.33 -13.73 21.18
N GLY A 141 -13.79 -12.76 20.46
CA GLY A 141 -12.68 -11.90 20.84
C GLY A 141 -12.09 -11.16 19.64
N ALA A 142 -10.92 -10.59 19.85
CA ALA A 142 -10.14 -9.96 18.81
C ALA A 142 -8.64 -10.01 19.11
N MET A 143 -7.82 -9.81 18.07
CA MET A 143 -6.40 -9.54 18.20
C MET A 143 -6.14 -8.09 17.80
N ARG A 144 -5.31 -7.40 18.57
CA ARG A 144 -4.93 -6.01 18.32
C ARG A 144 -3.41 -5.89 18.15
N HIS A 145 -3.01 -5.10 17.16
CA HIS A 145 -1.65 -4.59 17.03
C HIS A 145 -1.64 -3.10 17.41
N PRO A 146 -1.08 -2.71 18.55
CA PRO A 146 -1.06 -1.31 18.98
C PRO A 146 -0.27 -0.39 18.05
N GLU A 147 0.77 -0.91 17.41
CA GLU A 147 1.67 -0.15 16.53
C GLU A 147 1.22 -0.03 15.07
N ASP A 148 0.19 -0.77 14.68
CA ASP A 148 -0.42 -0.68 13.35
C ASP A 148 -1.14 0.67 13.16
N GLY A 149 -1.45 0.95 11.91
CA GLY A 149 -2.21 2.12 11.54
C GLY A 149 -2.25 2.29 10.03
N TYR A 150 -2.10 3.53 9.61
CA TYR A 150 -2.05 3.86 8.19
C TYR A 150 -1.10 5.05 7.92
N VAL A 151 -0.80 5.28 6.65
CA VAL A 151 0.05 6.35 6.14
C VAL A 151 -0.61 6.96 4.90
N GLN A 152 -0.19 8.16 4.51
CA GLN A 152 -0.57 8.73 3.21
C GLN A 152 0.42 8.26 2.14
N PRO A 153 0.02 7.37 1.21
CA PRO A 153 0.98 6.73 0.29
C PRO A 153 1.72 7.71 -0.62
N ALA A 154 1.03 8.76 -1.07
CA ALA A 154 1.65 9.78 -1.90
C ALA A 154 2.70 10.60 -1.12
N ASP A 155 2.36 11.05 0.10
CA ASP A 155 3.27 11.82 0.95
C ASP A 155 4.48 10.98 1.38
N LEU A 156 4.26 9.71 1.71
CA LEU A 156 5.33 8.75 1.98
C LEU A 156 6.30 8.64 0.79
N THR A 157 5.76 8.54 -0.42
CA THR A 157 6.58 8.45 -1.63
C THR A 157 7.37 9.73 -1.87
N GLN A 158 6.77 10.91 -1.64
CA GLN A 158 7.46 12.19 -1.74
C GLN A 158 8.57 12.33 -0.68
N ALA A 159 8.35 11.83 0.54
CA ALA A 159 9.38 11.81 1.58
C ALA A 159 10.58 10.96 1.16
N PHE A 160 10.36 9.77 0.63
CA PHE A 160 11.44 8.95 0.06
C PHE A 160 12.15 9.66 -1.10
N ALA A 161 11.40 10.28 -2.01
CA ALA A 161 11.96 11.01 -3.14
C ALA A 161 12.84 12.19 -2.69
N LYS A 162 12.41 12.91 -1.64
CA LYS A 162 13.17 13.99 -1.05
C LYS A 162 14.48 13.48 -0.45
N GLY A 163 14.42 12.45 0.41
CA GLY A 163 15.61 11.86 1.01
C GLY A 163 16.59 11.28 -0.02
N ALA A 164 16.08 10.66 -1.09
CA ALA A 164 16.93 10.17 -2.18
C ALA A 164 17.65 11.30 -2.91
N ARG A 165 16.94 12.41 -3.23
CA ARG A 165 17.55 13.61 -3.88
C ARG A 165 18.59 14.28 -2.99
N GLU A 166 18.30 14.43 -1.71
CA GLU A 166 19.26 15.01 -0.74
C GLU A 166 20.53 14.17 -0.63
N GLY A 167 20.43 12.86 -0.84
CA GLY A 167 21.58 11.96 -0.93
C GLY A 167 22.24 11.87 -2.31
N GLY A 168 21.83 12.73 -3.27
CA GLY A 168 22.44 12.87 -4.59
C GLY A 168 21.81 12.06 -5.73
N ALA A 169 20.75 11.28 -5.48
CA ALA A 169 20.06 10.56 -6.53
C ALA A 169 19.29 11.51 -7.47
N LYS A 170 19.22 11.14 -8.73
CA LYS A 170 18.45 11.89 -9.73
C LYS A 170 17.11 11.18 -10.00
N ILE A 171 16.05 11.95 -10.18
CA ILE A 171 14.71 11.46 -10.52
C ILE A 171 14.25 12.17 -11.79
N TYR A 172 14.10 11.41 -12.87
CA TYR A 172 13.66 11.87 -14.18
C TYR A 172 12.18 11.48 -14.36
N ARG A 173 11.29 12.47 -14.22
CA ARG A 173 9.86 12.32 -14.50
C ARG A 173 9.57 12.62 -15.96
N TYR A 174 8.42 12.18 -16.45
CA TYR A 174 8.01 12.35 -17.84
C TYR A 174 9.08 11.85 -18.82
N THR A 175 9.67 10.70 -18.46
CA THR A 175 10.71 10.02 -19.23
C THR A 175 10.30 8.55 -19.34
N THR A 176 10.04 8.11 -20.57
CA THR A 176 9.56 6.76 -20.86
C THR A 176 10.70 5.85 -21.24
N VAL A 177 10.81 4.70 -20.61
CA VAL A 177 11.73 3.63 -21.03
C VAL A 177 11.11 2.92 -22.22
N GLU A 178 11.85 2.88 -23.34
CA GLU A 178 11.42 2.28 -24.61
C GLU A 178 12.12 0.94 -24.87
N GLY A 179 13.24 0.66 -24.18
CA GLY A 179 13.97 -0.58 -24.34
C GLY A 179 15.03 -0.78 -23.28
N ILE A 180 15.36 -2.05 -23.02
CA ILE A 180 16.42 -2.48 -22.10
C ILE A 180 17.22 -3.58 -22.81
N GLU A 181 18.52 -3.37 -22.95
CA GLU A 181 19.42 -4.28 -23.67
C GLU A 181 20.68 -4.54 -22.85
N GLN A 182 21.08 -5.80 -22.74
CA GLN A 182 22.38 -6.13 -22.17
C GLN A 182 23.46 -6.04 -23.26
N LEU A 183 24.52 -5.29 -22.99
CA LEU A 183 25.65 -5.11 -23.91
C LEU A 183 26.68 -6.24 -23.76
N ASP A 184 27.55 -6.39 -24.74
CA ASP A 184 28.59 -7.44 -24.78
C ASP A 184 29.57 -7.37 -23.59
N ASP A 185 29.76 -6.22 -22.98
CA ASP A 185 30.61 -6.01 -21.81
C ASP A 185 29.90 -6.30 -20.48
N GLY A 186 28.63 -6.70 -20.53
CA GLY A 186 27.80 -7.01 -19.38
C GLY A 186 27.08 -5.81 -18.78
N MET A 187 27.31 -4.60 -19.29
CA MET A 187 26.55 -3.42 -18.92
C MET A 187 25.13 -3.47 -19.51
N TRP A 188 24.27 -2.62 -19.02
CA TRP A 188 22.91 -2.46 -19.53
C TRP A 188 22.74 -1.11 -20.22
N LYS A 189 22.05 -1.11 -21.34
CA LYS A 189 21.56 0.10 -21.99
C LYS A 189 20.06 0.23 -21.72
N VAL A 190 19.66 1.32 -21.10
CA VAL A 190 18.26 1.71 -20.91
C VAL A 190 17.98 2.85 -21.89
N SER A 191 17.23 2.53 -22.94
CA SER A 191 16.80 3.51 -23.95
C SER A 191 15.53 4.20 -23.52
N THR A 192 15.51 5.54 -23.63
CA THR A 192 14.35 6.35 -23.26
C THR A 192 14.01 7.35 -24.37
N ASP A 193 12.80 7.91 -24.31
CA ASP A 193 12.36 9.01 -25.18
C ASP A 193 13.21 10.30 -25.06
N LYS A 194 14.19 10.34 -24.13
CA LYS A 194 15.09 11.48 -23.89
C LYS A 194 16.56 11.15 -24.02
N GLY A 195 16.90 9.94 -24.44
CA GLY A 195 18.26 9.46 -24.61
C GLY A 195 18.55 8.15 -23.88
N ASP A 196 19.74 7.63 -24.05
CA ASP A 196 20.17 6.34 -23.51
C ASP A 196 20.97 6.53 -22.22
N ILE A 197 20.82 5.60 -21.28
CA ILE A 197 21.64 5.51 -20.07
C ILE A 197 22.34 4.13 -20.07
N ILE A 198 23.67 4.16 -19.97
CA ILE A 198 24.47 2.94 -19.77
C ILE A 198 24.65 2.74 -18.26
N CYS A 199 24.33 1.54 -17.73
CA CYS A 199 24.39 1.28 -16.30
C CYS A 199 24.85 -0.14 -15.96
N GLU A 200 25.31 -0.33 -14.72
CA GLU A 200 25.72 -1.67 -14.21
C GLU A 200 24.47 -2.51 -13.86
N HIS A 201 23.43 -1.88 -13.35
CA HIS A 201 22.23 -2.56 -12.85
C HIS A 201 20.95 -1.83 -13.26
N VAL A 202 19.92 -2.61 -13.58
CA VAL A 202 18.55 -2.13 -13.80
C VAL A 202 17.64 -2.77 -12.74
N VAL A 203 16.80 -1.95 -12.08
CA VAL A 203 15.81 -2.43 -11.11
C VAL A 203 14.42 -2.05 -11.61
N SER A 204 13.61 -3.05 -11.94
CA SER A 204 12.22 -2.85 -12.37
C SER A 204 11.31 -2.75 -11.15
N CYS A 205 10.61 -1.62 -11.01
CA CYS A 205 9.60 -1.34 -9.98
C CYS A 205 8.31 -0.83 -10.66
N THR A 206 7.94 -1.40 -11.77
CA THR A 206 6.99 -0.86 -12.74
C THR A 206 5.53 -1.25 -12.47
N GLY A 207 5.25 -1.91 -11.33
CA GLY A 207 3.88 -2.22 -10.89
C GLY A 207 3.09 -2.98 -11.96
N SER A 208 1.95 -2.45 -12.38
CA SER A 208 1.12 -3.08 -13.43
C SER A 208 1.79 -3.17 -14.81
N PHE A 209 2.90 -2.45 -15.04
CA PHE A 209 3.74 -2.57 -16.24
C PHE A 209 4.86 -3.62 -16.13
N ALA A 210 4.96 -4.34 -15.01
CA ALA A 210 6.08 -5.25 -14.76
C ALA A 210 6.25 -6.30 -15.86
N ARG A 211 5.14 -6.85 -16.39
CA ARG A 211 5.18 -7.81 -17.48
C ARG A 211 5.77 -7.20 -18.76
N LYS A 212 5.27 -6.03 -19.19
CA LYS A 212 5.82 -5.32 -20.37
C LYS A 212 7.32 -4.99 -20.21
N THR A 213 7.72 -4.60 -19.01
CA THR A 213 9.13 -4.32 -18.73
C THR A 213 9.98 -5.60 -18.76
N GLY A 214 9.45 -6.71 -18.24
CA GLY A 214 10.12 -8.02 -18.32
C GLY A 214 10.32 -8.50 -19.76
N GLU A 215 9.32 -8.30 -20.62
CA GLU A 215 9.37 -8.65 -22.05
C GLU A 215 10.52 -7.95 -22.77
N MET A 216 10.91 -6.74 -22.38
CA MET A 216 12.07 -6.01 -22.97
C MET A 216 13.39 -6.76 -22.79
N VAL A 217 13.47 -7.65 -21.81
CA VAL A 217 14.66 -8.46 -21.51
C VAL A 217 14.40 -9.97 -21.65
N GLY A 218 13.30 -10.36 -22.29
CA GLY A 218 12.94 -11.74 -22.57
C GLY A 218 12.40 -12.52 -21.36
N LEU A 219 11.93 -11.83 -20.32
CA LEU A 219 11.33 -12.45 -19.13
C LEU A 219 9.81 -12.32 -19.15
N ASP A 220 9.12 -13.43 -18.88
CA ASP A 220 7.68 -13.43 -18.60
C ASP A 220 7.46 -13.29 -17.10
N ILE A 221 7.14 -12.08 -16.64
CA ILE A 221 6.89 -11.78 -15.24
C ILE A 221 5.43 -12.09 -14.93
N PRO A 222 5.14 -13.04 -14.01
CA PRO A 222 3.79 -13.51 -13.74
C PRO A 222 3.00 -12.55 -12.83
N VAL A 223 2.89 -11.29 -13.22
CA VAL A 223 2.07 -10.28 -12.55
C VAL A 223 0.76 -10.14 -13.29
N VAL A 224 -0.35 -10.31 -12.56
CA VAL A 224 -1.70 -10.08 -13.08
C VAL A 224 -2.35 -8.98 -12.24
N PRO A 225 -2.53 -7.77 -12.79
CA PRO A 225 -3.30 -6.74 -12.11
C PRO A 225 -4.79 -7.15 -12.02
N VAL A 226 -5.39 -6.86 -10.87
CA VAL A 226 -6.82 -7.05 -10.63
C VAL A 226 -7.44 -5.73 -10.18
N GLU A 227 -8.71 -5.54 -10.47
CA GLU A 227 -9.48 -4.45 -9.92
C GLU A 227 -9.66 -4.62 -8.41
N HIS A 228 -9.55 -3.55 -7.67
CA HIS A 228 -9.79 -3.54 -6.24
C HIS A 228 -10.47 -2.26 -5.81
N GLN A 229 -11.54 -2.39 -5.03
CA GLN A 229 -12.37 -1.26 -4.67
C GLN A 229 -12.30 -0.95 -3.17
N TYR A 230 -12.53 0.32 -2.85
CA TYR A 230 -12.91 0.73 -1.50
C TYR A 230 -13.85 1.95 -1.54
N ILE A 231 -14.65 2.06 -0.51
CA ILE A 231 -15.64 3.13 -0.34
C ILE A 231 -15.10 4.17 0.63
N VAL A 232 -15.24 5.44 0.29
CA VAL A 232 -15.11 6.58 1.21
C VAL A 232 -16.51 7.15 1.44
N THR A 233 -16.91 7.28 2.70
CA THR A 233 -18.23 7.80 3.07
C THR A 233 -18.21 9.30 3.30
N GLU A 234 -19.40 9.89 3.36
CA GLU A 234 -19.60 11.21 3.96
C GLU A 234 -19.28 11.21 5.47
N SER A 235 -19.13 12.36 6.06
CA SER A 235 -18.90 12.50 7.50
C SER A 235 -20.16 12.19 8.32
N HIS A 236 -19.98 11.62 9.53
CA HIS A 236 -21.06 11.36 10.46
C HIS A 236 -20.98 12.27 11.70
N PRO A 237 -22.13 12.84 12.17
CA PRO A 237 -22.13 13.74 13.33
C PRO A 237 -21.49 13.17 14.59
N ASP A 238 -21.70 11.88 14.88
CA ASP A 238 -21.16 11.24 16.09
C ASP A 238 -19.64 11.02 15.99
N ILE A 239 -19.11 10.72 14.80
CA ILE A 239 -17.66 10.63 14.58
C ILE A 239 -17.03 12.02 14.75
N LEU A 240 -17.62 13.04 14.14
CA LEU A 240 -17.17 14.44 14.30
C LEU A 240 -17.21 14.90 15.74
N LYS A 241 -18.27 14.52 16.49
CA LYS A 241 -18.42 14.83 17.92
C LYS A 241 -17.31 14.18 18.76
N ARG A 242 -16.96 12.92 18.49
CA ARG A 242 -15.83 12.26 19.16
C ARG A 242 -14.54 13.06 18.99
N ARG A 243 -14.23 13.46 17.75
CA ARG A 243 -13.06 14.30 17.45
C ARG A 243 -13.10 15.64 18.19
N ALA A 244 -14.27 16.30 18.18
CA ALA A 244 -14.45 17.57 18.89
C ALA A 244 -14.26 17.44 20.42
N ASN A 245 -14.59 16.28 20.99
CA ASN A 245 -14.36 15.95 22.39
C ASN A 245 -12.91 15.59 22.71
N GLY A 246 -12.01 15.52 21.72
CA GLY A 246 -10.62 15.09 21.90
C GLY A 246 -10.46 13.58 22.10
N GLU A 247 -11.47 12.79 21.76
CA GLU A 247 -11.36 11.33 21.80
C GLU A 247 -10.39 10.83 20.70
N PRO A 248 -9.69 9.71 20.97
CA PRO A 248 -8.76 9.14 19.99
C PRO A 248 -9.47 8.79 18.68
N GLU A 249 -8.73 8.90 17.58
CA GLU A 249 -9.16 8.41 16.28
C GLU A 249 -9.41 6.91 16.34
N LEU A 250 -10.46 6.44 15.64
CA LEU A 250 -10.79 5.01 15.59
C LEU A 250 -9.66 4.25 14.86
N GLY A 251 -9.20 3.17 15.49
CA GLY A 251 -8.23 2.28 14.88
C GLY A 251 -8.78 1.56 13.64
N VAL A 252 -7.91 0.92 12.90
CA VAL A 252 -8.34 0.06 11.79
C VAL A 252 -9.07 -1.14 12.37
N LEU A 253 -10.31 -1.36 11.94
CA LEU A 253 -11.11 -2.53 12.29
C LEU A 253 -11.11 -3.51 11.11
N ARG A 254 -10.86 -4.79 11.36
CA ARG A 254 -10.90 -5.84 10.34
C ARG A 254 -11.80 -6.98 10.75
N GLU A 255 -12.67 -7.40 9.85
CA GLU A 255 -13.39 -8.66 9.97
C GLU A 255 -12.95 -9.60 8.84
N SER A 256 -12.04 -10.51 9.19
CA SER A 256 -11.39 -11.37 8.18
C SER A 256 -12.39 -12.34 7.53
N ASP A 257 -13.39 -12.82 8.27
CA ASP A 257 -14.42 -13.71 7.73
C ASP A 257 -15.40 -12.97 6.81
N GLY A 258 -15.62 -11.66 7.03
CA GLY A 258 -16.35 -10.76 6.13
C GLY A 258 -15.48 -10.20 5.00
N SER A 259 -14.18 -10.49 5.01
CA SER A 259 -13.20 -10.03 4.02
C SER A 259 -13.19 -8.52 3.82
N TRP A 260 -13.21 -7.74 4.92
CA TRP A 260 -13.15 -6.29 4.85
C TRP A 260 -12.34 -5.66 6.01
N TYR A 261 -11.91 -4.43 5.78
CA TYR A 261 -11.42 -3.53 6.81
C TYR A 261 -12.19 -2.21 6.79
N MET A 262 -12.17 -1.53 7.92
CA MET A 262 -12.76 -0.20 8.08
C MET A 262 -11.81 0.69 8.89
N ARG A 263 -11.74 1.98 8.55
CA ARG A 263 -11.02 2.99 9.33
C ARG A 263 -11.71 4.34 9.24
N GLU A 264 -11.41 5.20 10.18
CA GLU A 264 -11.88 6.58 10.14
C GLU A 264 -11.18 7.37 9.00
N GLU A 265 -11.93 8.23 8.30
CA GLU A 265 -11.43 9.12 7.27
C GLU A 265 -12.22 10.43 7.25
N ALA A 266 -11.58 11.56 7.56
CA ALA A 266 -12.16 12.90 7.48
C ALA A 266 -13.53 13.05 8.19
N GLY A 267 -13.75 12.33 9.30
CA GLY A 267 -15.01 12.34 10.05
C GLY A 267 -16.08 11.39 9.50
N GLY A 268 -15.78 10.61 8.49
CA GLY A 268 -16.52 9.46 7.99
C GLY A 268 -15.70 8.19 8.10
N LEU A 269 -15.99 7.20 7.28
CA LEU A 269 -15.34 5.89 7.28
C LEU A 269 -14.84 5.51 5.88
N ILE A 270 -13.76 4.76 5.83
CA ILE A 270 -13.40 3.96 4.66
C ILE A 270 -13.83 2.52 4.92
N LEU A 271 -14.48 1.89 3.95
CA LEU A 271 -14.68 0.45 3.88
C LEU A 271 -13.90 -0.10 2.69
N GLY A 272 -12.91 -0.97 2.97
CA GLY A 272 -12.12 -1.63 1.94
C GLY A 272 -12.29 -3.15 2.02
N PRO A 273 -13.05 -3.73 1.13
CA PRO A 273 -13.18 -5.18 1.03
C PRO A 273 -11.97 -5.82 0.34
N TYR A 274 -11.79 -7.10 0.56
CA TYR A 274 -10.99 -7.98 -0.28
C TYR A 274 -11.96 -8.86 -1.08
N GLU A 275 -12.33 -8.36 -2.26
CA GLU A 275 -13.37 -8.94 -3.08
C GLU A 275 -12.97 -10.33 -3.60
N HIS A 276 -13.81 -11.34 -3.38
CA HIS A 276 -13.62 -12.64 -3.99
C HIS A 276 -14.02 -12.57 -5.48
N GLY A 277 -13.10 -13.00 -6.35
CA GLY A 277 -13.37 -12.99 -7.80
C GLY A 277 -13.27 -11.60 -8.45
N ALA A 278 -12.50 -10.69 -7.85
CA ALA A 278 -12.18 -9.42 -8.49
C ALA A 278 -11.62 -9.65 -9.91
N PRO A 279 -12.10 -8.92 -10.93
CA PRO A 279 -11.70 -9.19 -12.32
C PRO A 279 -10.25 -8.82 -12.57
N ALA A 280 -9.56 -9.64 -13.36
CA ALA A 280 -8.25 -9.30 -13.89
C ALA A 280 -8.38 -8.12 -14.87
N CYS A 281 -7.46 -7.19 -14.78
CA CYS A 281 -7.37 -6.05 -15.67
C CYS A 281 -5.99 -5.98 -16.33
N TYR A 282 -5.86 -5.16 -17.37
CA TYR A 282 -4.60 -4.97 -18.08
C TYR A 282 -3.94 -6.28 -18.56
N LEU A 283 -4.75 -7.22 -19.09
CA LEU A 283 -4.23 -8.53 -19.55
C LEU A 283 -3.16 -8.38 -20.64
N ASP A 284 -3.27 -7.35 -21.48
CA ASP A 284 -2.28 -6.98 -22.50
C ASP A 284 -1.34 -5.83 -22.03
N GLY A 285 -1.31 -5.59 -20.70
CA GLY A 285 -0.63 -4.46 -20.08
C GLY A 285 -1.48 -3.18 -20.08
N PRO A 286 -1.19 -2.22 -19.16
CA PRO A 286 -1.87 -0.95 -19.12
C PRO A 286 -1.65 -0.12 -20.39
N ASP A 287 -2.57 0.83 -20.68
CA ASP A 287 -2.37 1.83 -21.73
C ASP A 287 -1.14 2.69 -21.41
N GLU A 288 -0.36 3.01 -22.43
CA GLU A 288 0.86 3.83 -22.28
C GLU A 288 0.55 5.25 -21.80
N GLN A 289 -0.66 5.74 -21.98
CA GLN A 289 -1.08 7.05 -21.51
C GLN A 289 -1.74 7.00 -20.12
N SER A 290 -1.93 5.80 -19.54
CA SER A 290 -2.56 5.61 -18.23
C SER A 290 -1.81 6.40 -17.14
N GLU A 291 -2.53 7.26 -16.43
CA GLU A 291 -2.06 8.07 -15.32
C GLU A 291 -3.24 8.40 -14.42
N TYR A 292 -3.15 8.15 -13.11
CA TYR A 292 -4.23 8.35 -12.14
C TYR A 292 -5.55 7.66 -12.54
N GLU A 293 -5.44 6.49 -13.15
CA GLU A 293 -6.57 5.76 -13.68
C GLU A 293 -7.38 5.08 -12.58
N LEU A 294 -8.71 5.18 -12.70
CA LEU A 294 -9.67 4.40 -11.95
C LEU A 294 -10.65 3.75 -12.92
N PHE A 295 -11.07 2.54 -12.59
CA PHE A 295 -12.13 1.84 -13.31
C PHE A 295 -13.50 2.32 -12.85
N GLN A 296 -14.52 1.94 -13.62
CA GLN A 296 -15.90 2.15 -13.20
C GLN A 296 -16.16 1.41 -11.89
N GLU A 297 -16.89 2.04 -10.98
CA GLU A 297 -17.34 1.40 -9.74
C GLU A 297 -18.32 0.26 -10.01
N ASP A 298 -18.22 -0.81 -9.25
CA ASP A 298 -19.09 -1.96 -9.28
C ASP A 298 -19.68 -2.18 -7.87
N ILE A 299 -20.84 -1.58 -7.65
CA ILE A 299 -21.52 -1.63 -6.35
C ILE A 299 -22.05 -3.05 -6.07
N ASP A 300 -22.44 -3.81 -7.10
CA ASP A 300 -22.95 -5.17 -6.91
C ASP A 300 -21.88 -6.09 -6.29
N ARG A 301 -20.62 -5.93 -6.71
CA ARG A 301 -19.49 -6.64 -6.10
C ARG A 301 -19.24 -6.21 -4.65
N LEU A 302 -19.51 -4.95 -4.31
CA LEU A 302 -19.32 -4.42 -2.97
C LEU A 302 -20.43 -4.79 -2.00
N MET A 303 -21.64 -5.09 -2.48
CA MET A 303 -22.84 -5.29 -1.66
C MET A 303 -22.66 -6.33 -0.53
N PRO A 304 -22.10 -7.53 -0.76
CA PRO A 304 -21.92 -8.50 0.33
C PRO A 304 -21.06 -7.97 1.48
N HIS A 305 -20.05 -7.17 1.15
CA HIS A 305 -19.15 -6.56 2.13
C HIS A 305 -19.79 -5.37 2.84
N ILE A 306 -20.60 -4.57 2.12
CA ILE A 306 -21.39 -3.47 2.67
C ILE A 306 -22.39 -4.03 3.69
N GLU A 307 -23.14 -5.07 3.36
CA GLU A 307 -24.10 -5.71 4.27
C GLU A 307 -23.41 -6.28 5.52
N SER A 308 -22.28 -6.96 5.35
CA SER A 308 -21.46 -7.45 6.46
C SER A 308 -20.97 -6.32 7.36
N ALA A 309 -20.49 -5.23 6.75
CA ALA A 309 -20.01 -4.05 7.49
C ALA A 309 -21.14 -3.35 8.25
N MET A 310 -22.32 -3.18 7.66
CA MET A 310 -23.51 -2.62 8.31
C MET A 310 -23.97 -3.49 9.49
N HIS A 311 -23.90 -4.83 9.35
CA HIS A 311 -24.23 -5.72 10.45
C HIS A 311 -23.29 -5.51 11.64
N ARG A 312 -21.98 -5.38 11.40
CA ARG A 312 -20.96 -5.20 12.44
C ARG A 312 -20.89 -3.76 12.97
N VAL A 313 -21.04 -2.78 12.10
CA VAL A 313 -20.90 -1.35 12.38
C VAL A 313 -22.15 -0.62 11.88
N PRO A 314 -23.25 -0.62 12.65
CA PRO A 314 -24.56 -0.10 12.19
C PRO A 314 -24.55 1.36 11.73
N ILE A 315 -23.73 2.20 12.33
CA ILE A 315 -23.60 3.62 11.90
C ILE A 315 -23.23 3.72 10.41
N PHE A 316 -22.65 2.67 9.82
CA PHE A 316 -22.30 2.64 8.40
C PHE A 316 -23.55 2.68 7.50
N GLU A 317 -24.70 2.19 7.95
CA GLU A 317 -25.99 2.27 7.24
C GLU A 317 -26.48 3.73 7.09
N GLU A 318 -26.08 4.61 8.01
CA GLU A 318 -26.49 6.01 8.02
C GLU A 318 -25.58 6.90 7.14
N LEU A 319 -24.47 6.34 6.64
CA LEU A 319 -23.46 7.08 5.89
C LEU A 319 -23.70 7.02 4.38
N GLY A 320 -23.78 8.20 3.75
CA GLY A 320 -23.76 8.29 2.28
C GLY A 320 -22.40 7.92 1.70
N ILE A 321 -22.40 7.32 0.53
CA ILE A 321 -21.16 7.06 -0.23
C ILE A 321 -20.72 8.37 -0.87
N LYS A 322 -19.53 8.85 -0.49
CA LYS A 322 -18.91 10.04 -1.09
C LYS A 322 -18.17 9.69 -2.36
N LYS A 323 -17.45 8.58 -2.35
CA LYS A 323 -16.67 8.10 -3.50
C LYS A 323 -16.34 6.62 -3.36
N VAL A 324 -16.32 5.94 -4.50
CA VAL A 324 -15.73 4.62 -4.65
C VAL A 324 -14.43 4.77 -5.45
N TYR A 325 -13.37 4.17 -4.96
CA TYR A 325 -12.12 4.03 -5.68
C TYR A 325 -12.04 2.60 -6.20
N ASN A 326 -11.98 2.42 -7.52
CA ASN A 326 -11.75 1.13 -8.16
C ASN A 326 -10.47 1.24 -8.98
N GLY A 327 -9.38 0.65 -8.50
CA GLY A 327 -8.07 0.78 -9.12
C GLY A 327 -7.34 -0.55 -9.25
N ALA A 328 -6.33 -0.58 -10.11
CA ALA A 328 -5.52 -1.76 -10.32
C ALA A 328 -4.56 -2.02 -9.17
N ILE A 329 -4.53 -3.26 -8.69
CA ILE A 329 -3.48 -3.79 -7.82
C ILE A 329 -2.74 -4.90 -8.57
N ALA A 330 -1.42 -4.81 -8.65
CA ALA A 330 -0.57 -5.84 -9.21
C ALA A 330 -0.38 -6.99 -8.21
N TYR A 331 -0.77 -8.19 -8.59
CA TYR A 331 -0.61 -9.40 -7.78
C TYR A 331 0.39 -10.36 -8.43
N THR A 332 1.19 -11.01 -7.60
CA THR A 332 2.01 -12.17 -7.97
C THR A 332 1.29 -13.46 -7.57
N PRO A 333 1.58 -14.63 -8.20
CA PRO A 333 0.89 -15.88 -7.90
C PRO A 333 1.00 -16.37 -6.45
N ASP A 334 2.06 -15.99 -5.76
CA ASP A 334 2.34 -16.36 -4.37
C ASP A 334 1.99 -15.23 -3.37
N GLY A 335 1.52 -14.08 -3.84
CA GLY A 335 1.15 -12.94 -3.02
C GLY A 335 2.33 -12.24 -2.33
N ASN A 336 3.56 -12.57 -2.72
CA ASN A 336 4.77 -11.92 -2.18
C ASN A 336 5.27 -10.81 -3.10
N PRO A 337 5.99 -9.81 -2.52
CA PRO A 337 6.60 -8.75 -3.31
C PRO A 337 7.73 -9.25 -4.21
#